data_1ca72ab4ea24379f6402e008725c9d6c
#
_entry.id   1ca72ab4ea24379f6402e008725c9d6c
#
_cell.length_a   1.000
_cell.length_b   1.000
_cell.length_c   1.000
_cell.angle_alpha   90.00
_cell.angle_beta   90.00
_cell.angle_gamma   90.00
#
_symmetry.space_group_name_H-M   'P 1'
#
loop_
_entity.id
_entity.type
_entity.pdbx_description
1 polymer ?
#
loop_
_entity_poly.entity_id
_entity_poly.type
_entity_poly.pdbx_seq_one_letter_code
_entity_poly.pdbx_strand_id
1 'polypeptide(L)'
;MRKPPPYNKKVNPISFMISPITTFTDEEIALNYLEELLEEGEDRSEMEAFIEEHGHKNFYDHFDEYREMVKEYDQDTVDAFLEDFDIEDISRLSDAYYGQYDSEEEFAENFVTECYGLPDMPSWIKIDWEETWEDGLSWDYTFTNGYVFCNHY
;
A
#
# COMPACT_ATOMS: atom_id res chain seq x y z
N MET A 1 -7.57 -7.74 9.30
CA MET A 1 -9.02 -7.75 9.60
C MET A 1 -9.82 -7.21 8.45
N ARG A 2 -10.87 -7.91 8.10
CA ARG A 2 -11.68 -7.49 6.97
C ARG A 2 -12.78 -6.54 7.39
N LYS A 3 -12.98 -5.53 6.59
CA LYS A 3 -14.08 -4.60 6.74
C LYS A 3 -15.37 -5.30 6.29
N PRO A 4 -16.44 -5.21 7.04
CA PRO A 4 -17.69 -5.82 6.65
C PRO A 4 -18.30 -5.07 5.47
N PRO A 5 -19.17 -5.72 4.72
CA PRO A 5 -19.87 -5.03 3.63
C PRO A 5 -20.65 -3.82 4.19
N PRO A 6 -20.63 -2.73 3.47
CA PRO A 6 -21.20 -1.49 4.01
C PRO A 6 -22.68 -1.58 4.28
N TYR A 7 -23.42 -2.06 3.31
CA TYR A 7 -24.86 -2.04 3.47
C TYR A 7 -25.35 -3.07 4.48
N ASN A 8 -24.52 -4.05 4.83
CA ASN A 8 -24.91 -4.97 5.90
C ASN A 8 -24.96 -4.27 7.23
N LYS A 9 -24.23 -3.18 7.37
CA LYS A 9 -24.21 -2.39 8.59
C LYS A 9 -25.00 -1.10 8.45
N LYS A 10 -25.00 -0.54 7.25
CA LYS A 10 -25.55 0.78 6.99
C LYS A 10 -26.93 0.77 6.41
N VAL A 11 -27.22 -0.19 5.57
CA VAL A 11 -28.51 -0.27 4.89
C VAL A 11 -29.56 -0.64 5.91
N ASN A 12 -30.60 0.16 5.98
CA ASN A 12 -31.74 -0.12 6.82
C ASN A 12 -32.47 -1.34 6.28
N PRO A 13 -32.63 -2.42 7.07
CA PRO A 13 -33.30 -3.63 6.59
C PRO A 13 -34.71 -3.39 6.11
N ILE A 14 -35.43 -2.46 6.75
CA ILE A 14 -36.80 -2.16 6.34
C ILE A 14 -36.80 -1.53 4.96
N SER A 15 -35.86 -0.63 4.71
CA SER A 15 -35.74 0.03 3.42
C SER A 15 -35.41 -1.00 2.34
N PHE A 16 -34.53 -1.92 2.64
CA PHE A 16 -34.18 -2.97 1.70
C PHE A 16 -35.37 -3.85 1.37
N MET A 17 -36.17 -4.17 2.37
CA MET A 17 -37.34 -5.03 2.15
C MET A 17 -38.44 -4.34 1.38
N ILE A 18 -38.55 -3.03 1.52
CA ILE A 18 -39.57 -2.26 0.78
C ILE A 18 -39.16 -2.10 -0.69
N SER A 19 -37.86 -1.94 -0.93
CA SER A 19 -37.37 -1.77 -2.30
C SER A 19 -36.27 -2.79 -2.58
N PRO A 20 -36.67 -4.05 -2.78
CA PRO A 20 -35.67 -5.12 -2.94
C PRO A 20 -34.80 -4.96 -4.17
N ILE A 21 -35.23 -4.16 -5.15
CA ILE A 21 -34.44 -3.91 -6.35
C ILE A 21 -33.58 -2.66 -6.26
N THR A 22 -33.62 -1.97 -5.11
CA THR A 22 -32.81 -0.77 -4.92
C THR A 22 -31.33 -1.15 -4.84
N THR A 23 -30.52 -0.47 -5.65
CA THR A 23 -29.08 -0.68 -5.67
C THR A 23 -28.40 0.59 -5.22
N PHE A 24 -27.45 0.48 -4.32
CA PHE A 24 -26.69 1.63 -3.86
C PHE A 24 -25.46 1.83 -4.75
N THR A 25 -25.20 3.08 -5.10
CA THR A 25 -24.03 3.41 -5.91
C THR A 25 -22.79 3.36 -5.03
N ASP A 26 -21.62 3.27 -5.68
CA ASP A 26 -20.36 3.30 -4.95
C ASP A 26 -20.24 4.57 -4.12
N GLU A 27 -20.72 5.69 -4.66
CA GLU A 27 -20.69 6.96 -3.94
C GLU A 27 -21.54 6.90 -2.67
N GLU A 28 -22.74 6.36 -2.78
CA GLU A 28 -23.63 6.27 -1.61
C GLU A 28 -23.06 5.37 -0.54
N ILE A 29 -22.48 4.25 -0.94
CA ILE A 29 -21.86 3.30 -0.01
C ILE A 29 -20.68 3.97 0.69
N ALA A 30 -19.84 4.65 -0.09
CA ALA A 30 -18.67 5.32 0.46
C ALA A 30 -19.05 6.42 1.43
N LEU A 31 -20.06 7.22 1.09
CA LEU A 31 -20.47 8.32 1.96
C LEU A 31 -21.08 7.83 3.27
N ASN A 32 -21.81 6.73 3.23
CA ASN A 32 -22.29 6.10 4.45
C ASN A 32 -21.15 5.62 5.34
N TYR A 33 -20.14 5.04 4.73
CA TYR A 33 -18.96 4.58 5.46
C TYR A 33 -18.20 5.77 6.05
N LEU A 34 -18.08 6.85 5.29
CA LEU A 34 -17.43 8.07 5.76
C LEU A 34 -18.13 8.62 7.00
N GLU A 35 -19.47 8.68 6.98
CA GLU A 35 -20.24 9.16 8.12
C GLU A 35 -19.99 8.30 9.36
N GLU A 36 -19.92 6.99 9.17
CA GLU A 36 -19.62 6.09 10.27
C GLU A 36 -18.25 6.36 10.87
N LEU A 37 -17.26 6.58 10.01
CA LEU A 37 -15.90 6.85 10.48
C LEU A 37 -15.81 8.21 11.17
N LEU A 38 -16.61 9.20 10.72
CA LEU A 38 -16.65 10.48 11.41
C LEU A 38 -17.14 10.33 12.84
N GLU A 39 -18.12 9.46 13.06
CA GLU A 39 -18.60 9.20 14.40
C GLU A 39 -17.56 8.53 15.26
N GLU A 40 -16.62 7.82 14.63
CA GLU A 40 -15.52 7.18 15.34
C GLU A 40 -14.34 8.13 15.56
N GLY A 41 -14.42 9.35 15.04
CA GLY A 41 -13.40 10.36 15.27
C GLY A 41 -12.39 10.52 14.16
N GLU A 42 -12.64 9.94 12.99
CA GLU A 42 -11.73 10.06 11.85
C GLU A 42 -11.80 11.45 11.21
N ASP A 43 -10.74 11.83 10.55
CA ASP A 43 -10.61 13.15 9.93
C ASP A 43 -11.30 13.19 8.57
N ARG A 44 -12.28 14.06 8.43
CA ARG A 44 -13.02 14.22 7.17
C ARG A 44 -12.10 14.62 6.02
N SER A 45 -11.17 15.55 6.28
CA SER A 45 -10.26 16.02 5.23
C SER A 45 -9.43 14.90 4.64
N GLU A 46 -8.94 14.02 5.50
CA GLU A 46 -8.14 12.90 5.07
C GLU A 46 -8.97 11.94 4.23
N MET A 47 -10.19 11.69 4.66
CA MET A 47 -11.06 10.76 3.93
C MET A 47 -11.45 11.34 2.58
N GLU A 48 -11.74 12.63 2.52
CA GLU A 48 -12.11 13.26 1.25
C GLU A 48 -10.94 13.30 0.28
N ALA A 49 -9.73 13.52 0.79
CA ALA A 49 -8.53 13.47 -0.04
C ALA A 49 -8.31 12.07 -0.62
N PHE A 50 -8.53 11.05 0.20
CA PHE A 50 -8.40 9.67 -0.27
C PHE A 50 -9.43 9.37 -1.37
N ILE A 51 -10.66 9.81 -1.19
CA ILE A 51 -11.71 9.60 -2.18
C ILE A 51 -11.36 10.31 -3.49
N GLU A 52 -10.84 11.53 -3.39
CA GLU A 52 -10.45 12.28 -4.57
C GLU A 52 -9.37 11.56 -5.36
N GLU A 53 -8.41 10.99 -4.66
CA GLU A 53 -7.29 10.32 -5.32
C GLU A 53 -7.63 8.93 -5.81
N HIS A 54 -8.39 8.16 -5.04
CA HIS A 54 -8.58 6.73 -5.31
C HIS A 54 -10.02 6.34 -5.66
N GLY A 55 -10.98 7.23 -5.45
CA GLY A 55 -12.38 6.98 -5.79
C GLY A 55 -13.17 6.39 -4.63
N HIS A 56 -14.49 6.44 -4.80
CA HIS A 56 -15.42 6.03 -3.74
C HIS A 56 -15.34 4.55 -3.43
N LYS A 57 -15.24 3.72 -4.47
CA LYS A 57 -15.19 2.28 -4.25
C LYS A 57 -13.94 1.88 -3.47
N ASN A 58 -12.81 2.44 -3.85
CA ASN A 58 -11.57 2.13 -3.17
C ASN A 58 -11.53 2.66 -1.75
N PHE A 59 -12.22 3.79 -1.51
CA PHE A 59 -12.33 4.29 -0.15
C PHE A 59 -13.04 3.26 0.74
N TYR A 60 -14.16 2.75 0.28
CA TYR A 60 -14.87 1.75 1.06
C TYR A 60 -14.06 0.47 1.21
N ASP A 61 -13.45 0.01 0.10
CA ASP A 61 -12.78 -1.29 0.08
C ASP A 61 -11.43 -1.28 0.80
N HIS A 62 -10.69 -0.16 0.78
CA HIS A 62 -9.28 -0.18 1.16
C HIS A 62 -8.84 0.90 2.15
N PHE A 63 -9.68 1.85 2.50
CA PHE A 63 -9.26 2.92 3.39
C PHE A 63 -8.83 2.41 4.77
N ASP A 64 -9.50 1.39 5.27
CA ASP A 64 -9.19 0.82 6.57
C ASP A 64 -7.79 0.20 6.54
N GLU A 65 -7.49 -0.56 5.51
CA GLU A 65 -6.16 -1.16 5.35
C GLU A 65 -5.10 -0.08 5.14
N TYR A 66 -5.43 0.95 4.37
CA TYR A 66 -4.52 2.07 4.15
C TYR A 66 -4.12 2.73 5.48
N ARG A 67 -5.09 2.99 6.34
CA ARG A 67 -4.80 3.60 7.64
C ARG A 67 -3.91 2.70 8.49
N GLU A 68 -4.16 1.40 8.45
CA GLU A 68 -3.35 0.46 9.22
C GLU A 68 -1.90 0.46 8.74
N MET A 69 -1.70 0.53 7.43
CA MET A 69 -0.36 0.56 6.87
C MET A 69 0.36 1.86 7.22
N VAL A 70 -0.35 2.99 7.20
CA VAL A 70 0.24 4.27 7.62
C VAL A 70 0.67 4.21 9.08
N LYS A 71 -0.12 3.57 9.93
CA LYS A 71 0.25 3.43 11.33
C LYS A 71 1.47 2.54 11.52
N GLU A 72 1.55 1.47 10.75
CA GLU A 72 2.62 0.50 10.94
C GLU A 72 3.93 0.96 10.30
N TYR A 73 3.86 1.58 9.13
CA TYR A 73 5.04 1.92 8.34
C TYR A 73 5.35 3.41 8.24
N ASP A 74 4.38 4.25 8.37
CA ASP A 74 4.35 5.70 8.23
C ASP A 74 3.88 6.15 6.84
N GLN A 75 3.57 7.45 6.76
CA GLN A 75 2.95 8.00 5.55
C GLN A 75 3.90 7.96 4.35
N ASP A 76 5.19 8.25 4.58
CA ASP A 76 6.14 8.32 3.48
C ASP A 76 6.34 6.96 2.82
N THR A 77 6.37 5.90 3.61
CA THR A 77 6.51 4.54 3.09
C THR A 77 5.28 4.16 2.25
N VAL A 78 4.10 4.46 2.76
CA VAL A 78 2.86 4.16 2.04
C VAL A 78 2.77 4.96 0.76
N ASP A 79 3.13 6.23 0.81
CA ASP A 79 3.12 7.07 -0.40
C ASP A 79 4.07 6.53 -1.45
N ALA A 80 5.26 6.10 -1.04
CA ALA A 80 6.22 5.53 -1.98
C ALA A 80 5.67 4.25 -2.62
N PHE A 81 5.04 3.40 -1.82
CA PHE A 81 4.44 2.18 -2.35
C PHE A 81 3.38 2.50 -3.41
N LEU A 82 2.54 3.49 -3.14
CA LEU A 82 1.44 3.82 -4.03
C LEU A 82 1.88 4.57 -5.30
N GLU A 83 3.14 4.97 -5.39
CA GLU A 83 3.63 5.52 -6.66
C GLU A 83 3.78 4.44 -7.73
N ASP A 84 4.06 3.22 -7.32
CA ASP A 84 4.36 2.14 -8.26
C ASP A 84 3.36 0.99 -8.19
N PHE A 85 2.57 0.92 -7.12
CA PHE A 85 1.59 -0.16 -6.91
C PHE A 85 0.21 0.46 -6.68
N ASP A 86 -0.82 -0.32 -6.92
CA ASP A 86 -2.19 0.16 -6.81
C ASP A 86 -2.70 0.11 -5.38
N ILE A 87 -3.66 0.99 -5.07
CA ILE A 87 -4.29 0.99 -3.76
C ILE A 87 -4.93 -0.36 -3.44
N GLU A 88 -5.33 -1.09 -4.47
CA GLU A 88 -5.93 -2.42 -4.29
C GLU A 88 -4.94 -3.41 -3.70
N ASP A 89 -3.66 -3.14 -3.83
CA ASP A 89 -2.60 -4.00 -3.30
C ASP A 89 -2.06 -3.52 -1.96
N ILE A 90 -2.70 -2.53 -1.34
CA ILE A 90 -2.15 -1.91 -0.13
C ILE A 90 -1.90 -2.91 1.01
N SER A 91 -2.71 -3.94 1.09
CA SER A 91 -2.52 -4.96 2.13
C SER A 91 -1.26 -5.79 1.90
N ARG A 92 -0.70 -5.74 0.70
CA ARG A 92 0.52 -6.46 0.36
C ARG A 92 1.78 -5.72 0.74
N LEU A 93 1.66 -4.49 1.20
CA LEU A 93 2.82 -3.68 1.58
C LEU A 93 3.71 -4.41 2.58
N SER A 94 3.11 -5.09 3.56
CA SER A 94 3.88 -5.77 4.59
C SER A 94 4.73 -6.91 4.01
N ASP A 95 4.25 -7.55 2.95
CA ASP A 95 5.01 -8.61 2.30
C ASP A 95 6.04 -8.07 1.32
N ALA A 96 5.78 -6.90 0.76
CA ALA A 96 6.62 -6.32 -0.28
C ALA A 96 7.79 -5.50 0.28
N TYR A 97 7.61 -4.90 1.44
CA TYR A 97 8.55 -3.90 1.94
C TYR A 97 9.88 -4.52 2.38
N TYR A 98 10.96 -4.02 1.80
CA TYR A 98 12.31 -4.50 2.12
C TYR A 98 13.13 -3.53 2.96
N GLY A 99 12.71 -2.28 3.06
CA GLY A 99 13.42 -1.33 3.89
C GLY A 99 13.76 -0.04 3.15
N GLN A 100 14.50 0.80 3.83
CA GLN A 100 14.90 2.11 3.32
C GLN A 100 16.40 2.11 3.11
N TYR A 101 16.83 2.63 1.95
CA TYR A 101 18.24 2.67 1.57
C TYR A 101 18.55 3.99 0.90
N ASP A 102 19.81 4.41 0.98
CA ASP A 102 20.23 5.69 0.39
C ASP A 102 20.27 5.63 -1.13
N SER A 103 20.49 4.44 -1.68
CA SER A 103 20.63 4.29 -3.13
C SER A 103 20.34 2.85 -3.54
N GLU A 104 20.14 2.68 -4.83
CA GLU A 104 19.96 1.34 -5.42
C GLU A 104 21.22 0.49 -5.22
N GLU A 105 22.37 1.13 -5.31
CA GLU A 105 23.65 0.45 -5.10
C GLU A 105 23.76 -0.06 -3.66
N GLU A 106 23.35 0.76 -2.70
CA GLU A 106 23.39 0.35 -1.30
C GLU A 106 22.47 -0.83 -1.04
N PHE A 107 21.27 -0.80 -1.62
CA PHE A 107 20.39 -1.96 -1.49
C PHE A 107 21.02 -3.19 -2.12
N ALA A 108 21.59 -3.06 -3.31
CA ALA A 108 22.18 -4.19 -4.01
C ALA A 108 23.32 -4.81 -3.19
N GLU A 109 24.18 -3.98 -2.62
CA GLU A 109 25.28 -4.46 -1.79
C GLU A 109 24.77 -5.19 -0.56
N ASN A 110 23.81 -4.62 0.14
CA ASN A 110 23.23 -5.25 1.32
C ASN A 110 22.55 -6.56 0.97
N PHE A 111 21.78 -6.57 -0.11
CA PHE A 111 21.02 -7.75 -0.50
C PHE A 111 21.96 -8.91 -0.83
N VAL A 112 22.96 -8.65 -1.67
CA VAL A 112 23.88 -9.70 -2.08
C VAL A 112 24.70 -10.21 -0.90
N THR A 113 25.16 -9.30 -0.06
CA THR A 113 25.97 -9.66 1.10
C THR A 113 25.18 -10.56 2.06
N GLU A 114 23.91 -10.21 2.32
CA GLU A 114 23.10 -10.97 3.27
C GLU A 114 22.59 -12.28 2.71
N CYS A 115 22.24 -12.30 1.43
CA CYS A 115 21.61 -13.49 0.86
C CYS A 115 22.62 -14.50 0.31
N TYR A 116 23.75 -14.02 -0.19
CA TYR A 116 24.72 -14.87 -0.86
C TYR A 116 26.10 -14.85 -0.22
N GLY A 117 26.42 -13.80 0.52
CA GLY A 117 27.75 -13.57 1.02
C GLY A 117 28.68 -13.11 -0.10
N LEU A 118 29.82 -12.54 0.28
CA LEU A 118 30.82 -12.13 -0.68
C LEU A 118 32.02 -13.05 -0.55
N PRO A 119 32.58 -13.51 -1.68
CA PRO A 119 33.79 -14.34 -1.61
C PRO A 119 34.96 -13.49 -1.14
N ASP A 120 35.99 -14.17 -0.60
CA ASP A 120 37.23 -13.51 -0.25
C ASP A 120 37.88 -12.96 -1.51
N MET A 121 38.08 -11.63 -1.52
CA MET A 121 38.67 -10.94 -2.64
C MET A 121 39.67 -9.90 -2.16
N PRO A 122 40.76 -9.66 -2.93
CA PRO A 122 41.63 -8.54 -2.63
C PRO A 122 40.82 -7.24 -2.60
N SER A 123 41.20 -6.31 -1.74
CA SER A 123 40.45 -5.08 -1.54
C SER A 123 40.39 -4.19 -2.79
N TRP A 124 41.27 -4.43 -3.76
CA TRP A 124 41.28 -3.64 -5.00
C TRP A 124 40.31 -4.16 -6.04
N ILE A 125 39.70 -5.33 -5.83
CA ILE A 125 38.65 -5.82 -6.70
C ILE A 125 37.32 -5.21 -6.23
N LYS A 126 36.61 -4.58 -7.14
CA LYS A 126 35.35 -3.92 -6.84
C LYS A 126 34.20 -4.57 -7.57
N ILE A 127 33.04 -4.61 -6.93
CA ILE A 127 31.80 -5.09 -7.55
C ILE A 127 31.06 -3.85 -8.02
N ASP A 128 30.53 -3.92 -9.23
CA ASP A 128 29.73 -2.84 -9.77
C ASP A 128 28.29 -3.00 -9.27
N TRP A 129 27.97 -2.32 -8.18
CA TRP A 129 26.66 -2.43 -7.55
C TRP A 129 25.56 -1.79 -8.39
N GLU A 130 25.88 -0.76 -9.14
CA GLU A 130 24.92 -0.14 -10.04
C GLU A 130 24.46 -1.12 -11.10
N GLU A 131 25.42 -1.81 -11.73
CA GLU A 131 25.09 -2.79 -12.76
C GLU A 131 24.40 -4.00 -12.16
N THR A 132 24.78 -4.38 -10.94
CA THR A 132 24.11 -5.47 -10.22
C THR A 132 22.64 -5.16 -10.02
N TRP A 133 22.33 -3.92 -9.68
CA TRP A 133 20.94 -3.50 -9.57
C TRP A 133 20.25 -3.51 -10.94
N GLU A 134 20.86 -2.85 -11.93
CA GLU A 134 20.21 -2.67 -13.23
C GLU A 134 19.99 -3.99 -13.97
N ASP A 135 20.97 -4.86 -13.94
CA ASP A 135 20.89 -6.12 -14.71
C ASP A 135 20.26 -7.26 -13.95
N GLY A 136 20.15 -7.15 -12.64
CA GLY A 136 19.64 -8.23 -11.81
C GLY A 136 18.46 -7.86 -10.96
N LEU A 137 18.69 -7.03 -9.96
CA LEU A 137 17.68 -6.80 -8.92
C LEU A 137 16.52 -5.96 -9.35
N SER A 138 16.70 -5.06 -10.32
CA SER A 138 15.62 -4.17 -10.77
C SER A 138 14.46 -4.93 -11.41
N TRP A 139 14.66 -6.17 -11.79
CA TRP A 139 13.57 -6.99 -12.33
C TRP A 139 12.60 -7.44 -11.25
N ASP A 140 13.10 -7.62 -10.05
CA ASP A 140 12.31 -8.17 -8.95
C ASP A 140 11.98 -7.16 -7.87
N TYR A 141 12.62 -6.00 -7.86
CA TYR A 141 12.46 -5.00 -6.82
C TYR A 141 12.26 -3.61 -7.43
N THR A 142 11.55 -2.78 -6.68
CA THR A 142 11.30 -1.39 -7.07
C THR A 142 11.91 -0.49 -6.01
N PHE A 143 12.62 0.56 -6.46
CA PHE A 143 13.23 1.54 -5.58
C PHE A 143 12.54 2.88 -5.80
N THR A 144 11.88 3.40 -4.77
CA THR A 144 11.12 4.65 -4.87
C THR A 144 11.36 5.49 -3.63
N ASN A 145 11.93 6.67 -3.84
CA ASN A 145 12.19 7.65 -2.76
C ASN A 145 12.96 7.04 -1.59
N GLY A 146 13.86 6.13 -1.86
CA GLY A 146 14.66 5.47 -0.84
C GLY A 146 14.06 4.20 -0.28
N TYR A 147 12.84 3.86 -0.67
CA TYR A 147 12.16 2.67 -0.17
C TYR A 147 12.21 1.57 -1.21
N VAL A 148 12.42 0.34 -0.75
CA VAL A 148 12.53 -0.81 -1.65
C VAL A 148 11.37 -1.76 -1.41
N PHE A 149 10.74 -2.17 -2.50
CA PHE A 149 9.61 -3.10 -2.47
C PHE A 149 9.86 -4.26 -3.42
N CYS A 150 9.45 -5.45 -2.99
CA CYS A 150 9.50 -6.62 -3.85
C CYS A 150 8.31 -6.60 -4.81
N ASN A 151 8.57 -6.85 -6.10
CA ASN A 151 7.52 -6.85 -7.11
C ASN A 151 6.70 -8.15 -7.12
N HIS A 152 7.20 -9.17 -6.44
CA HIS A 152 6.59 -10.51 -6.43
C HIS A 152 6.19 -10.91 -5.02
N TYR A 153 5.23 -10.20 -4.48
CA TYR A 153 4.73 -10.49 -3.14
C TYR A 153 3.56 -11.46 -3.14
#